data_07e6f83aa23aef0c16dc65a7f31e034c
#
_entry.id   07e6f83aa23aef0c16dc65a7f31e034c
#
_cell.length_a   1.000
_cell.length_b   1.000
_cell.length_c   1.000
_cell.angle_alpha   90.00
_cell.angle_beta   90.00
_cell.angle_gamma   90.00
#
_symmetry.space_group_name_H-M   'P 1'
#
loop_
_entity.id
_entity.type
_entity.pdbx_description
1 polymer ?
#
loop_
_entity_poly.entity_id
_entity_poly.type
_entity_poly.pdbx_seq_one_letter_code
_entity_poly.pdbx_strand_id
1 'polypeptide(L)'
;PVAGAVYKTLKQLLETFLSNKSNRFRRVVLVEYPREGLFSVGFVTGDVGPSLQSELDEKLLSVFIPTAPNPTTGWYTLVPESTVKDLDISVEDAFKTIISVGIVNPDEKDNASNPTFSKLFSQLRASTNTSSN
;
A
#
# COMPACT_ATOMS: atom_id res chain seq x y z
N PRO A 1 5.38 -14.79 -19.09
CA PRO A 1 4.87 -15.53 -17.94
C PRO A 1 5.18 -14.87 -16.58
N VAL A 2 6.36 -14.24 -16.45
CA VAL A 2 6.73 -13.54 -15.20
C VAL A 2 5.84 -12.31 -14.97
N ALA A 3 5.52 -11.57 -16.01
CA ALA A 3 4.65 -10.40 -15.94
C ALA A 3 3.22 -10.79 -15.52
N GLY A 4 2.71 -11.95 -15.97
CA GLY A 4 1.40 -12.43 -15.58
C GLY A 4 1.30 -12.86 -14.12
N ALA A 5 2.37 -13.47 -13.57
CA ALA A 5 2.43 -13.86 -12.16
C ALA A 5 2.50 -12.65 -11.23
N VAL A 6 3.31 -11.65 -11.57
CA VAL A 6 3.41 -10.37 -10.84
C VAL A 6 2.08 -9.65 -10.87
N TYR A 7 1.42 -9.63 -12.01
CA TYR A 7 0.10 -9.02 -12.20
C TYR A 7 -0.96 -9.67 -11.31
N LYS A 8 -1.01 -11.01 -11.28
CA LYS A 8 -1.96 -11.75 -10.43
C LYS A 8 -1.73 -11.48 -8.95
N THR A 9 -0.48 -11.44 -8.51
CA THR A 9 -0.12 -11.18 -7.13
C THR A 9 -0.51 -9.74 -6.74
N LEU A 10 -0.21 -8.77 -7.58
CA LEU A 10 -0.58 -7.37 -7.37
C LEU A 10 -2.10 -7.21 -7.30
N LYS A 11 -2.82 -7.88 -8.19
CA LYS A 11 -4.28 -7.89 -8.21
C LYS A 11 -4.85 -8.48 -6.90
N GLN A 12 -4.32 -9.61 -6.43
CA GLN A 12 -4.75 -10.23 -5.18
C GLN A 12 -4.51 -9.34 -3.98
N LEU A 13 -3.35 -8.68 -3.91
CA LEU A 13 -3.05 -7.73 -2.85
C LEU A 13 -4.03 -6.54 -2.87
N LEU A 14 -4.25 -5.95 -4.04
CA LEU A 14 -5.20 -4.85 -4.20
C LEU A 14 -6.62 -5.27 -3.82
N GLU A 15 -7.06 -6.43 -4.25
CA GLU A 15 -8.39 -6.96 -3.90
C GLU A 15 -8.52 -7.19 -2.40
N THR A 16 -7.48 -7.71 -1.76
CA THR A 16 -7.46 -7.94 -0.31
C THR A 16 -7.57 -6.61 0.44
N PHE A 17 -6.81 -5.60 0.04
CA PHE A 17 -6.87 -4.28 0.66
C PHE A 17 -8.17 -3.54 0.38
N LEU A 18 -8.73 -3.67 -0.83
CA LEU A 18 -9.96 -2.96 -1.22
C LEU A 18 -11.24 -3.66 -0.75
N SER A 19 -11.24 -4.99 -0.66
CA SER A 19 -12.42 -5.76 -0.25
C SER A 19 -12.63 -5.78 1.26
N ASN A 20 -11.61 -5.45 2.04
CA ASN A 20 -11.75 -5.40 3.49
C ASN A 20 -12.50 -4.14 3.90
N LYS A 21 -13.78 -4.31 4.22
CA LYS A 21 -14.68 -3.23 4.64
C LYS A 21 -14.38 -2.66 6.03
N SER A 22 -13.42 -3.25 6.75
CA SER A 22 -13.01 -2.68 8.03
C SER A 22 -12.04 -1.52 7.78
N ASN A 23 -12.29 -0.39 8.42
CA ASN A 23 -11.45 0.81 8.35
C ASN A 23 -9.99 0.55 8.76
N ARG A 24 -9.71 -0.58 9.40
CA ARG A 24 -8.37 -0.95 9.88
C ARG A 24 -7.37 -1.19 8.75
N PHE A 25 -7.82 -1.72 7.60
CA PHE A 25 -6.97 -2.07 6.46
C PHE A 25 -6.86 -0.97 5.42
N ARG A 26 -7.48 0.19 5.68
CA ARG A 26 -7.47 1.34 4.75
C ARG A 26 -6.58 2.48 5.22
N ARG A 27 -5.83 2.28 6.30
CA ARG A 27 -4.93 3.31 6.81
C ARG A 27 -3.64 3.30 6.00
N VAL A 28 -3.45 4.38 5.26
CA VAL A 28 -2.17 4.70 4.64
C VAL A 28 -1.40 5.58 5.61
N VAL A 29 -0.17 5.24 5.87
CA VAL A 29 0.61 5.89 6.92
C VAL A 29 2.00 6.27 6.41
N LEU A 30 2.57 7.26 7.08
CA LEU A 30 3.95 7.65 6.90
C LEU A 30 4.74 7.19 8.13
N VAL A 31 5.80 6.43 7.90
CA VAL A 31 6.65 5.90 8.98
C VAL A 31 8.11 6.24 8.72
N GLU A 32 8.87 6.45 9.79
CA GLU A 32 10.33 6.60 9.67
C GLU A 32 10.95 5.23 9.45
N TYR A 33 11.36 4.97 8.23
CA TYR A 33 11.99 3.73 7.82
C TYR A 33 12.82 3.97 6.57
N PRO A 34 14.02 3.41 6.43
CA PRO A 34 14.70 2.46 7.31
C PRO A 34 15.44 3.10 8.48
N ARG A 35 15.47 4.41 8.59
CA ARG A 35 16.15 5.11 9.68
C ARG A 35 15.49 6.45 9.96
N GLU A 36 15.89 7.07 11.06
CA GLU A 36 15.45 8.41 11.42
C GLU A 36 15.76 9.43 10.31
N GLY A 37 14.79 10.29 10.02
CA GLY A 37 14.89 11.30 8.96
C GLY A 37 14.50 10.81 7.56
N LEU A 38 14.32 9.50 7.37
CA LEU A 38 13.79 8.94 6.14
C LEU A 38 12.37 8.43 6.36
N PHE A 39 11.47 8.76 5.44
CA PHE A 39 10.07 8.39 5.57
C PHE A 39 9.65 7.45 4.44
N SER A 40 8.84 6.47 4.80
CA SER A 40 8.28 5.51 3.85
C SER A 40 6.77 5.49 3.96
N VAL A 41 6.10 5.29 2.84
CA VAL A 41 4.66 5.07 2.79
C VAL A 41 4.40 3.61 3.13
N GLY A 42 3.52 3.38 4.09
CA GLY A 42 3.13 2.05 4.51
C GLY A 42 1.62 1.90 4.65
N PHE A 43 1.20 0.67 4.84
CA PHE A 43 -0.19 0.31 5.04
C PHE A 43 -0.33 -0.42 6.36
N VAL A 44 -1.24 0.05 7.21
CA VAL A 44 -1.55 -0.65 8.47
C VAL A 44 -2.34 -1.91 8.11
N THR A 45 -1.80 -3.06 8.48
CA THR A 45 -2.43 -4.35 8.20
C THR A 45 -3.22 -4.90 9.39
N GLY A 46 -3.01 -4.36 10.57
CA GLY A 46 -3.77 -4.73 11.75
C GLY A 46 -3.06 -4.48 13.05
N ASP A 47 -3.66 -4.95 14.11
CA ASP A 47 -3.06 -4.95 15.44
C ASP A 47 -2.03 -6.08 15.56
N VAL A 48 -1.07 -5.88 16.43
CA VAL A 48 -0.02 -6.88 16.70
C VAL A 48 -0.56 -7.92 17.67
N GLY A 49 -0.27 -9.19 17.40
CA GLY A 49 -0.68 -10.28 18.28
C GLY A 49 -0.04 -10.19 19.66
N PRO A 50 -0.68 -10.80 20.68
CA PRO A 50 -0.24 -10.68 22.08
C PRO A 50 1.22 -11.08 22.32
N SER A 51 1.70 -12.12 21.64
CA SER A 51 3.06 -12.63 21.81
C SER A 51 4.13 -11.61 21.41
N LEU A 52 3.86 -10.82 20.37
CA LEU A 52 4.78 -9.76 19.93
C LEU A 52 4.56 -8.48 20.71
N GLN A 53 3.30 -8.17 21.04
CA GLN A 53 2.98 -6.95 21.79
C GLN A 53 3.58 -6.96 23.20
N SER A 54 3.65 -8.12 23.84
CA SER A 54 4.15 -8.25 25.21
C SER A 54 5.65 -7.94 25.35
N GLU A 55 6.40 -7.97 24.27
CA GLU A 55 7.84 -7.65 24.29
C GLU A 55 8.11 -6.15 24.44
N LEU A 56 7.13 -5.31 24.13
CA LEU A 56 7.27 -3.86 24.18
C LEU A 56 6.10 -3.22 24.94
N ASP A 57 6.40 -2.17 25.70
CA ASP A 57 5.41 -1.47 26.52
C ASP A 57 4.46 -0.58 25.71
N GLU A 58 4.90 -0.14 24.53
CA GLU A 58 4.10 0.71 23.66
C GLU A 58 3.19 -0.12 22.76
N LYS A 59 2.02 0.42 22.46
CA LYS A 59 1.11 -0.18 21.49
C LYS A 59 1.75 -0.17 20.09
N LEU A 60 1.86 -1.36 19.51
CA LEU A 60 2.45 -1.56 18.19
C LEU A 60 1.36 -1.75 17.12
N LEU A 61 1.66 -1.31 15.92
CA LEU A 61 0.86 -1.59 14.73
C LEU A 61 1.66 -2.44 13.75
N SER A 62 0.97 -3.37 13.11
CA SER A 62 1.53 -4.11 11.98
C SER A 62 1.46 -3.23 10.73
N VAL A 63 2.60 -2.97 10.11
CA VAL A 63 2.70 -2.10 8.93
C VAL A 63 3.45 -2.82 7.84
N PHE A 64 2.86 -2.82 6.65
CA PHE A 64 3.52 -3.29 5.43
C PHE A 64 4.08 -2.09 4.68
N ILE A 65 5.39 -2.10 4.43
CA ILE A 65 6.10 -1.07 3.66
C ILE A 65 6.49 -1.68 2.32
N PRO A 66 5.75 -1.39 1.24
CA PRO A 66 6.04 -1.98 -0.06
C PRO A 66 7.30 -1.39 -0.69
N THR A 67 7.96 -2.19 -1.52
CA THR A 67 9.03 -1.71 -2.38
C THR A 67 8.45 -1.03 -3.62
N ALA A 68 9.25 -0.16 -4.25
CA ALA A 68 8.90 0.49 -5.50
C ALA A 68 9.86 0.03 -6.60
N PRO A 69 9.40 -0.16 -7.82
CA PRO A 69 8.03 -0.02 -8.34
C PRO A 69 7.15 -1.26 -8.14
N ASN A 70 7.67 -2.31 -7.51
CA ASN A 70 6.96 -3.58 -7.31
C ASN A 70 6.41 -3.66 -5.88
N PRO A 71 5.13 -3.32 -5.65
CA PRO A 71 4.53 -3.31 -4.32
C PRO A 71 4.13 -4.70 -3.81
N THR A 72 4.41 -5.76 -4.56
CA THR A 72 4.15 -7.14 -4.13
C THR A 72 5.19 -7.64 -3.14
N THR A 73 6.31 -6.95 -3.03
CA THR A 73 7.37 -7.19 -2.06
C THR A 73 7.50 -5.99 -1.13
N GLY A 74 8.14 -6.21 0.00
CA GLY A 74 8.31 -5.13 0.97
C GLY A 74 8.78 -5.65 2.31
N TRP A 75 8.62 -4.83 3.32
CA TRP A 75 9.01 -5.14 4.70
C TRP A 75 7.77 -5.22 5.58
N TYR A 76 7.73 -6.23 6.40
CA TYR A 76 6.78 -6.30 7.51
C TYR A 76 7.43 -5.68 8.74
N THR A 77 6.84 -4.62 9.25
CA THR A 77 7.38 -3.88 10.39
C THR A 77 6.36 -3.75 11.51
N LEU A 78 6.85 -3.76 12.73
CA LEU A 78 6.08 -3.44 13.92
C LEU A 78 6.48 -2.03 14.34
N VAL A 79 5.54 -1.11 14.32
CA VAL A 79 5.81 0.31 14.53
C VAL A 79 4.99 0.81 15.72
N PRO A 80 5.59 1.55 16.66
CA PRO A 80 4.79 2.17 17.72
C PRO A 80 3.73 3.10 17.15
N GLU A 81 2.50 2.93 17.59
CA GLU A 81 1.36 3.73 17.10
C GLU A 81 1.61 5.24 17.25
N SER A 82 2.33 5.63 18.29
CA SER A 82 2.66 7.04 18.55
C SER A 82 3.57 7.68 17.50
N THR A 83 4.32 6.86 16.73
CA THR A 83 5.26 7.34 15.71
C THR A 83 4.69 7.35 14.30
N VAL A 84 3.53 6.76 14.13
CA VAL A 84 2.88 6.64 12.82
C VAL A 84 2.09 7.89 12.53
N LYS A 85 2.21 8.42 11.31
CA LYS A 85 1.41 9.56 10.84
C LYS A 85 0.42 9.07 9.79
N ASP A 86 -0.86 9.26 10.07
CA ASP A 86 -1.91 8.93 9.10
C ASP A 86 -1.88 9.90 7.92
N LEU A 87 -2.00 9.34 6.71
CA LEU A 87 -2.11 10.13 5.49
C LEU A 87 -3.55 10.11 5.00
N ASP A 88 -4.04 11.28 4.59
CA ASP A 88 -5.38 11.42 4.02
C ASP A 88 -5.35 11.18 2.50
N ILE A 89 -4.93 9.98 2.13
CA ILE A 89 -4.94 9.53 0.74
C ILE A 89 -5.55 8.14 0.68
N SER A 90 -6.14 7.80 -0.44
CA SER A 90 -6.70 6.48 -0.65
C SER A 90 -5.60 5.43 -0.84
N VAL A 91 -5.92 4.18 -0.55
CA VAL A 91 -5.00 3.05 -0.81
C VAL A 91 -4.63 3.01 -2.29
N GLU A 92 -5.59 3.26 -3.18
CA GLU A 92 -5.36 3.30 -4.62
C GLU A 92 -4.34 4.37 -5.01
N ASP A 93 -4.49 5.58 -4.49
CA ASP A 93 -3.57 6.69 -4.77
C ASP A 93 -2.17 6.43 -4.20
N ALA A 94 -2.10 5.82 -3.02
CA ALA A 94 -0.82 5.41 -2.45
C ALA A 94 -0.11 4.39 -3.33
N PHE A 95 -0.80 3.39 -3.86
CA PHE A 95 -0.22 2.43 -4.78
C PHE A 95 0.25 3.08 -6.08
N LYS A 96 -0.49 4.04 -6.62
CA LYS A 96 -0.07 4.82 -7.80
C LYS A 96 1.25 5.53 -7.55
N THR A 97 1.39 6.15 -6.40
CA THR A 97 2.61 6.84 -6.00
C THR A 97 3.79 5.86 -5.88
N ILE A 98 3.58 4.72 -5.25
CA ILE A 98 4.62 3.70 -5.04
C ILE A 98 5.05 3.08 -6.38
N ILE A 99 4.11 2.68 -7.20
CA ILE A 99 4.38 2.05 -8.51
C ILE A 99 5.10 3.03 -9.44
N SER A 100 4.77 4.31 -9.36
CA SER A 100 5.41 5.36 -10.17
C SER A 100 6.71 5.89 -9.57
N VAL A 101 7.14 5.35 -8.43
CA VAL A 101 8.35 5.81 -7.71
C VAL A 101 8.26 7.31 -7.36
N GLY A 102 7.06 7.77 -7.03
CA GLY A 102 6.80 9.17 -6.68
C GLY A 102 6.64 10.12 -7.87
N ILE A 103 6.65 9.62 -9.10
CA ILE A 103 6.45 10.47 -10.29
C ILE A 103 5.00 10.96 -10.35
N VAL A 104 4.05 10.11 -9.97
CA VAL A 104 2.63 10.46 -9.87
C VAL A 104 2.32 10.86 -8.44
N ASN A 105 1.84 12.08 -8.25
CA ASN A 105 1.44 12.60 -6.94
C ASN A 105 -0.06 12.42 -6.72
N PRO A 106 -0.49 12.08 -5.49
CA PRO A 106 -1.91 11.86 -5.20
C PRO A 106 -2.76 13.14 -5.31
N ASP A 107 -2.14 14.31 -5.15
CA ASP A 107 -2.82 15.60 -5.17
C ASP A 107 -3.00 16.17 -6.58
N GLU A 108 -2.36 15.60 -7.57
CA GLU A 108 -2.49 16.04 -8.96
C GLU A 108 -3.77 15.44 -9.57
N LYS A 109 -4.85 16.20 -9.53
CA LYS A 109 -6.12 15.80 -10.12
C LYS A 109 -6.09 15.66 -11.65
N ASP A 110 -5.03 16.17 -12.29
CA ASP A 110 -4.88 16.22 -13.75
C ASP A 110 -3.93 15.16 -14.32
N ASN A 111 -3.57 14.15 -13.55
CA ASN A 111 -2.75 13.04 -14.04
C ASN A 111 -3.46 12.14 -15.07
N ALA A 112 -4.67 12.50 -15.46
CA ALA A 112 -5.30 12.00 -16.68
C ALA A 112 -4.46 12.33 -17.95
N SER A 113 -3.44 13.19 -17.82
CA SER A 113 -2.58 13.59 -18.94
C SER A 113 -1.37 12.68 -19.18
N ASN A 114 -1.10 11.71 -18.30
CA ASN A 114 -0.09 10.69 -18.61
C ASN A 114 -0.78 9.45 -19.18
N PRO A 115 -0.87 9.31 -20.50
CA PRO A 115 -1.66 8.24 -21.14
C PRO A 115 -1.14 6.84 -20.82
N THR A 116 0.11 6.70 -20.41
CA THR A 116 0.72 5.41 -20.08
C THR A 116 0.19 4.86 -18.77
N PHE A 117 0.10 5.70 -17.74
CA PHE A 117 -0.39 5.28 -16.43
C PHE A 117 -1.89 5.05 -16.40
N SER A 118 -2.68 5.94 -17.03
CA SER A 118 -4.12 5.77 -17.11
C SER A 118 -4.50 4.52 -17.90
N LYS A 119 -3.75 4.19 -18.95
CA LYS A 119 -3.90 2.96 -19.70
C LYS A 119 -3.60 1.72 -18.88
N LEU A 120 -2.51 1.74 -18.12
CA LEU A 120 -2.13 0.63 -17.25
C LEU A 120 -3.21 0.36 -16.20
N PHE A 121 -3.70 1.40 -15.53
CA PHE A 121 -4.75 1.28 -14.52
C PHE A 121 -6.10 0.89 -15.11
N SER A 122 -6.46 1.37 -16.31
CA SER A 122 -7.69 0.95 -16.98
C SER A 122 -7.63 -0.52 -17.41
N GLN A 123 -6.47 -0.99 -17.84
CA GLN A 123 -6.26 -2.41 -18.14
C GLN A 123 -6.34 -3.29 -16.89
N LEU A 124 -5.77 -2.82 -15.77
CA LEU A 124 -5.88 -3.49 -14.48
C LEU A 124 -7.34 -3.59 -14.04
N ARG A 125 -8.11 -2.52 -14.24
CA ARG A 125 -9.53 -2.45 -13.88
C ARG A 125 -10.41 -3.33 -14.78
N ALA A 126 -10.13 -3.37 -16.08
CA ALA A 126 -10.89 -4.17 -17.05
C ALA A 126 -10.71 -5.67 -16.82
N SER A 127 -9.51 -6.11 -16.43
CA SER A 127 -9.26 -7.52 -16.15
C SER A 127 -9.85 -7.99 -14.83
N THR A 128 -10.15 -7.09 -13.90
CA THR A 128 -10.88 -7.45 -12.67
C THR A 128 -12.37 -7.73 -12.95
N ASN A 129 -12.94 -7.09 -13.96
CA ASN A 129 -14.35 -7.30 -14.31
C ASN A 129 -14.62 -8.57 -15.12
N THR A 130 -13.60 -9.16 -15.73
CA THR A 130 -13.76 -10.39 -16.54
C THR A 130 -13.63 -11.67 -15.72
N SER A 131 -13.19 -11.60 -14.46
CA SER A 131 -13.04 -12.79 -13.59
C SER A 131 -14.26 -13.09 -12.73
N SER A 132 -15.36 -12.34 -12.83
CA SER A 132 -16.54 -12.55 -12.00
C SER A 132 -17.72 -13.18 -12.74
N ASN A 133 -17.46 -13.86 -13.85
CA ASN A 133 -18.45 -14.71 -14.51
C ASN A 133 -17.96 -16.14 -14.57
#